data_fd0001a36c53c880170bcf4a2a7fd5e9
#
_entry.id   fd0001a36c53c880170bcf4a2a7fd5e9
#
_cell.length_a   1.000
_cell.length_b   1.000
_cell.length_c   1.000
_cell.angle_alpha   90.00
_cell.angle_beta   90.00
_cell.angle_gamma   90.00
#
_symmetry.space_group_name_H-M   'P 1'
#
loop_
_entity.id
_entity.type
_entity.pdbx_description
1 polymer ?
#
loop_
_entity_poly.entity_id
_entity_poly.type
_entity_poly.pdbx_seq_one_letter_code
_entity_poly.pdbx_strand_id
1 'polypeptide(L)'
;GLIKIDSILTNINYKEEFENAKTNIDIVHNYARTWTTNNFDFIKQTILNTECRLRVVLLNPDSPFVPALEKHYGYSEGHLVELINEVSDKWKTLYYEVEEKRRKCSKRSNSFYKNKKCGTVELYYFNGQPTNSLYRIDNKLIVVNCKSSKEKSVFLPYTIYQNNGEKGLYKIYLKEIEAIIQEAKKVELK
;
A
#
# COMPACT_ATOMS: atom_id res chain seq x y z
N GLY A 1 -11.12 0.82 17.99
CA GLY A 1 -12.38 1.44 17.60
C GLY A 1 -12.18 2.55 16.58
N LEU A 2 -13.26 3.19 16.18
CA LEU A 2 -13.23 4.37 15.31
C LEU A 2 -12.55 5.55 16.04
N ILE A 3 -11.55 6.17 15.40
CA ILE A 3 -10.85 7.34 15.96
C ILE A 3 -11.01 8.60 15.13
N LYS A 4 -11.33 8.48 13.83
CA LYS A 4 -11.56 9.64 12.96
C LYS A 4 -12.51 9.31 11.81
N ILE A 5 -13.36 10.27 11.47
CA ILE A 5 -14.10 10.35 10.20
C ILE A 5 -13.83 11.74 9.62
N ASP A 6 -13.51 11.82 8.35
CA ASP A 6 -13.30 13.09 7.66
C ASP A 6 -13.63 12.91 6.16
N SER A 7 -13.85 14.01 5.46
CA SER A 7 -14.14 14.06 4.04
C SER A 7 -12.96 14.55 3.19
N ILE A 8 -11.86 14.93 3.81
CA ILE A 8 -10.70 15.51 3.13
C ILE A 8 -9.49 14.64 3.36
N LEU A 9 -9.15 13.81 2.38
CA LEU A 9 -8.05 12.83 2.46
C LEU A 9 -6.68 13.47 2.76
N THR A 10 -6.46 14.71 2.35
CA THR A 10 -5.24 15.47 2.62
C THR A 10 -5.09 15.88 4.09
N ASN A 11 -6.14 15.74 4.92
CA ASN A 11 -6.07 15.95 6.37
C ASN A 11 -5.41 14.78 7.12
N ILE A 12 -5.01 13.73 6.42
CA ILE A 12 -4.21 12.65 7.01
C ILE A 12 -2.75 13.05 6.93
N ASN A 13 -2.07 13.11 8.06
CA ASN A 13 -0.62 13.29 8.10
C ASN A 13 0.09 11.96 7.83
N TYR A 14 0.07 11.53 6.56
CA TYR A 14 0.70 10.27 6.14
C TYR A 14 2.20 10.22 6.46
N LYS A 15 2.88 11.37 6.42
CA LYS A 15 4.29 11.43 6.80
C LYS A 15 4.49 10.91 8.22
N GLU A 16 3.78 11.49 9.18
CA GLU A 16 3.87 11.09 10.59
C GLU A 16 3.47 9.62 10.81
N GLU A 17 2.39 9.18 10.15
CA GLU A 17 1.93 7.80 10.27
C GLU A 17 2.98 6.80 9.76
N PHE A 18 3.61 7.05 8.63
CA PHE A 18 4.63 6.16 8.08
C PHE A 18 5.96 6.24 8.83
N GLU A 19 6.43 7.43 9.21
CA GLU A 19 7.67 7.60 9.96
C GLU A 19 7.61 6.92 11.35
N ASN A 20 6.42 6.80 11.93
CA ASN A 20 6.20 6.11 13.20
C ASN A 20 5.92 4.61 13.08
N ALA A 21 5.75 4.07 11.87
CA ALA A 21 5.49 2.66 11.65
C ALA A 21 6.68 1.78 12.05
N LYS A 22 6.40 0.68 12.75
CA LYS A 22 7.44 -0.20 13.33
C LYS A 22 7.38 -1.63 12.83
N THR A 23 6.19 -2.13 12.53
CA THR A 23 6.01 -3.57 12.27
C THR A 23 5.38 -3.89 10.92
N ASN A 24 4.29 -3.21 10.54
CA ASN A 24 3.54 -3.57 9.34
C ASN A 24 2.95 -2.34 8.66
N ILE A 25 3.12 -2.29 7.35
CA ILE A 25 2.40 -1.41 6.44
C ILE A 25 1.75 -2.28 5.37
N ASP A 26 0.42 -2.25 5.27
CA ASP A 26 -0.31 -2.89 4.19
C ASP A 26 -1.04 -1.82 3.38
N ILE A 27 -0.92 -1.89 2.08
CA ILE A 27 -1.50 -0.94 1.12
C ILE A 27 -2.32 -1.73 0.11
N VAL A 28 -3.61 -1.46 0.03
CA VAL A 28 -4.51 -2.07 -0.97
C VAL A 28 -5.21 -0.96 -1.73
N HIS A 29 -4.96 -0.87 -3.03
CA HIS A 29 -5.63 0.07 -3.92
C HIS A 29 -5.52 -0.35 -5.40
N ASN A 30 -6.31 0.25 -6.28
CA ASN A 30 -6.27 -0.09 -7.71
C ASN A 30 -4.90 0.27 -8.31
N TYR A 31 -4.50 1.55 -8.27
CA TYR A 31 -3.18 2.03 -8.70
C TYR A 31 -2.70 3.22 -7.87
N ALA A 32 -3.59 4.17 -7.49
CA ALA A 32 -3.35 5.32 -6.63
C ALA A 32 -2.01 6.07 -6.91
N ARG A 33 -1.76 6.40 -8.18
CA ARG A 33 -0.50 7.00 -8.66
C ARG A 33 -0.10 8.25 -7.87
N THR A 34 -1.02 9.21 -7.74
CA THR A 34 -0.76 10.47 -7.00
C THR A 34 -0.47 10.22 -5.54
N TRP A 35 -1.26 9.36 -4.90
CA TRP A 35 -1.05 9.00 -3.50
C TRP A 35 0.32 8.31 -3.29
N THR A 36 0.67 7.37 -4.16
CA THR A 36 1.97 6.69 -4.12
C THR A 36 3.11 7.69 -4.29
N THR A 37 3.02 8.58 -5.27
CA THR A 37 4.06 9.59 -5.52
C THR A 37 4.28 10.49 -4.30
N ASN A 38 3.20 10.91 -3.64
CA ASN A 38 3.27 11.82 -2.50
C ASN A 38 3.79 11.15 -1.21
N ASN A 39 3.63 9.83 -1.07
CA ASN A 39 3.93 9.12 0.18
C ASN A 39 5.11 8.14 0.06
N PHE A 40 5.59 7.90 -1.15
CA PHE A 40 6.63 6.89 -1.42
C PHE A 40 7.90 7.08 -0.60
N ASP A 41 8.40 8.31 -0.51
CA ASP A 41 9.67 8.59 0.17
C ASP A 41 9.58 8.35 1.68
N PHE A 42 8.44 8.66 2.31
CA PHE A 42 8.24 8.38 3.74
C PHE A 42 8.22 6.88 4.00
N ILE A 43 7.49 6.12 3.18
CA ILE A 43 7.44 4.66 3.27
C ILE A 43 8.84 4.06 3.03
N LYS A 44 9.53 4.51 1.98
CA LYS A 44 10.88 4.08 1.65
C LYS A 44 11.85 4.28 2.82
N GLN A 45 11.86 5.46 3.43
CA GLN A 45 12.71 5.74 4.58
C GLN A 45 12.40 4.80 5.76
N THR A 46 11.13 4.57 6.03
CA THR A 46 10.71 3.63 7.08
C THR A 46 11.21 2.22 6.80
N ILE A 47 10.96 1.69 5.60
CA ILE A 47 11.35 0.31 5.23
C ILE A 47 12.87 0.14 5.20
N LEU A 48 13.60 1.14 4.74
CA LEU A 48 15.07 1.06 4.73
C LEU A 48 15.70 1.15 6.11
N ASN A 49 15.02 1.70 7.13
CA ASN A 49 15.62 2.00 8.43
C ASN A 49 14.99 1.24 9.62
N THR A 50 13.96 0.44 9.38
CA THR A 50 13.28 -0.38 10.39
C THR A 50 13.14 -1.82 9.92
N GLU A 51 12.62 -2.71 10.77
CA GLU A 51 12.24 -4.09 10.37
C GLU A 51 10.77 -4.18 9.91
N CYS A 52 10.17 -3.05 9.54
CA CYS A 52 8.78 -2.99 9.12
C CYS A 52 8.55 -3.81 7.84
N ARG A 53 7.48 -4.60 7.82
CA ARG A 53 7.02 -5.32 6.63
C ARG A 53 6.09 -4.45 5.82
N LEU A 54 6.38 -4.26 4.54
CA LEU A 54 5.50 -3.62 3.57
C LEU A 54 4.87 -4.67 2.65
N ARG A 55 3.54 -4.70 2.58
CA ARG A 55 2.78 -5.45 1.57
C ARG A 55 1.96 -4.47 0.75
N VAL A 56 2.12 -4.51 -0.56
CA VAL A 56 1.36 -3.67 -1.51
C VAL A 56 0.54 -4.56 -2.42
N VAL A 57 -0.75 -4.29 -2.50
CA VAL A 57 -1.68 -4.95 -3.43
C VAL A 57 -2.18 -3.92 -4.42
N LEU A 58 -1.96 -4.19 -5.69
CA LEU A 58 -2.46 -3.40 -6.82
C LEU A 58 -3.45 -4.22 -7.63
N LEU A 59 -4.31 -3.54 -8.40
CA LEU A 59 -5.11 -4.21 -9.42
C LEU A 59 -4.16 -4.90 -10.42
N ASN A 60 -4.47 -6.16 -10.75
CA ASN A 60 -3.71 -6.86 -11.78
C ASN A 60 -3.92 -6.15 -13.14
N PRO A 61 -2.85 -5.79 -13.88
CA PRO A 61 -2.97 -5.24 -15.23
C PRO A 61 -3.83 -6.11 -16.17
N ASP A 62 -3.80 -7.43 -15.98
CA ASP A 62 -4.58 -8.41 -16.77
C ASP A 62 -5.97 -8.68 -16.18
N SER A 63 -6.40 -7.93 -15.17
CA SER A 63 -7.73 -8.11 -14.55
C SER A 63 -8.85 -7.81 -15.55
N PRO A 64 -9.94 -8.63 -15.56
CA PRO A 64 -11.09 -8.37 -16.40
C PRO A 64 -11.80 -7.06 -16.06
N PHE A 65 -11.53 -6.45 -14.91
CA PHE A 65 -12.06 -5.15 -14.52
C PHE A 65 -11.35 -3.97 -15.18
N VAL A 66 -10.11 -4.14 -15.66
CA VAL A 66 -9.32 -3.04 -16.25
C VAL A 66 -10.05 -2.39 -17.42
N PRO A 67 -10.53 -3.10 -18.45
CA PRO A 67 -11.24 -2.46 -19.58
C PRO A 67 -12.52 -1.75 -19.15
N ALA A 68 -13.25 -2.30 -18.17
CA ALA A 68 -14.47 -1.69 -17.64
C ALA A 68 -14.17 -0.39 -16.90
N LEU A 69 -13.10 -0.35 -16.10
CA LEU A 69 -12.65 0.83 -15.38
C LEU A 69 -12.12 1.91 -16.32
N GLU A 70 -11.37 1.55 -17.37
CA GLU A 70 -10.92 2.49 -18.39
C GLU A 70 -12.11 3.17 -19.07
N LYS A 71 -13.10 2.39 -19.49
CA LYS A 71 -14.33 2.92 -20.05
C LYS A 71 -15.11 3.80 -19.06
N HIS A 72 -15.17 3.38 -17.80
CA HIS A 72 -15.83 4.14 -16.74
C HIS A 72 -15.17 5.49 -16.50
N TYR A 73 -13.84 5.54 -16.42
CA TYR A 73 -13.09 6.78 -16.20
C TYR A 73 -12.88 7.64 -17.46
N GLY A 74 -13.25 7.13 -18.63
CA GLY A 74 -13.02 7.79 -19.91
C GLY A 74 -11.55 7.78 -20.33
N TYR A 75 -10.81 6.76 -19.94
CA TYR A 75 -9.43 6.53 -20.37
C TYR A 75 -9.39 5.84 -21.74
N SER A 76 -8.30 6.04 -22.47
CA SER A 76 -7.98 5.24 -23.65
C SER A 76 -7.63 3.81 -23.23
N GLU A 77 -7.79 2.86 -24.14
CA GLU A 77 -7.38 1.48 -23.94
C GLU A 77 -5.91 1.38 -23.58
N GLY A 78 -5.59 0.62 -22.53
CA GLY A 78 -4.24 0.42 -22.01
C GLY A 78 -3.74 1.50 -21.06
N HIS A 79 -4.43 2.65 -20.93
CA HIS A 79 -3.95 3.73 -20.06
C HIS A 79 -3.93 3.34 -18.58
N LEU A 80 -4.94 2.60 -18.11
CA LEU A 80 -4.95 2.13 -16.72
C LEU A 80 -3.84 1.10 -16.46
N VAL A 81 -3.54 0.26 -17.45
CA VAL A 81 -2.39 -0.67 -17.41
C VAL A 81 -1.08 0.09 -17.24
N GLU A 82 -0.88 1.17 -17.99
CA GLU A 82 0.32 2.03 -17.87
C GLU A 82 0.45 2.61 -16.46
N LEU A 83 -0.66 3.13 -15.89
CA LEU A 83 -0.67 3.70 -14.54
C LEU A 83 -0.37 2.64 -13.46
N ILE A 84 -0.92 1.43 -13.59
CA ILE A 84 -0.63 0.33 -12.67
C ILE A 84 0.85 -0.05 -12.76
N ASN A 85 1.39 -0.19 -13.97
CA ASN A 85 2.78 -0.54 -14.18
C ASN A 85 3.75 0.53 -13.64
N GLU A 86 3.46 1.81 -13.85
CA GLU A 86 4.26 2.92 -13.29
C GLU A 86 4.35 2.83 -11.75
N VAL A 87 3.22 2.58 -11.09
CA VAL A 87 3.17 2.43 -9.62
C VAL A 87 3.87 1.15 -9.17
N SER A 88 3.64 0.05 -9.88
CA SER A 88 4.29 -1.23 -9.62
C SER A 88 5.82 -1.11 -9.67
N ASP A 89 6.35 -0.41 -10.66
CA ASP A 89 7.80 -0.25 -10.85
C ASP A 89 8.45 0.57 -9.73
N LYS A 90 7.73 1.53 -9.13
CA LYS A 90 8.20 2.22 -7.91
C LYS A 90 8.39 1.23 -6.76
N TRP A 91 7.42 0.32 -6.53
CA TRP A 91 7.50 -0.67 -5.46
C TRP A 91 8.57 -1.74 -5.73
N LYS A 92 8.74 -2.15 -6.98
CA LYS A 92 9.85 -3.04 -7.39
C LYS A 92 11.21 -2.39 -7.14
N THR A 93 11.36 -1.10 -7.46
CA THR A 93 12.59 -0.34 -7.19
C THR A 93 12.90 -0.34 -5.70
N LEU A 94 11.93 -0.11 -4.84
CA LEU A 94 12.11 -0.18 -3.39
C LEU A 94 12.53 -1.58 -2.93
N TYR A 95 11.92 -2.64 -3.49
CA TYR A 95 12.32 -4.02 -3.19
C TYR A 95 13.81 -4.24 -3.49
N TYR A 96 14.28 -3.85 -4.67
CA TYR A 96 15.70 -4.03 -5.04
C TYR A 96 16.64 -3.21 -4.16
N GLU A 97 16.27 -2.01 -3.76
CA GLU A 97 17.08 -1.20 -2.84
C GLU A 97 17.18 -1.87 -1.45
N VAL A 98 16.09 -2.46 -0.95
CA VAL A 98 16.07 -3.21 0.30
C VAL A 98 16.96 -4.44 0.22
N GLU A 99 16.86 -5.23 -0.86
CA GLU A 99 17.66 -6.43 -1.05
C GLU A 99 19.15 -6.10 -1.23
N GLU A 100 19.47 -5.00 -1.89
CA GLU A 100 20.85 -4.52 -2.00
C GLU A 100 21.42 -4.12 -0.63
N LYS A 101 20.63 -3.40 0.17
CA LYS A 101 21.00 -3.03 1.53
C LYS A 101 21.26 -4.25 2.40
N ARG A 102 20.42 -5.27 2.33
CA ARG A 102 20.57 -6.55 3.04
C ARG A 102 21.85 -7.25 2.64
N ARG A 103 22.14 -7.36 1.33
CA ARG A 103 23.37 -7.98 0.81
C ARG A 103 24.62 -7.25 1.29
N LYS A 104 24.60 -5.91 1.31
CA LYS A 104 25.70 -5.10 1.82
C LYS A 104 25.93 -5.30 3.33
N CYS A 105 24.86 -5.43 4.11
CA CYS A 105 24.95 -5.68 5.55
C CYS A 105 25.47 -7.09 5.88
N SER A 106 25.08 -8.11 5.12
CA SER A 106 25.52 -9.50 5.34
C SER A 106 27.01 -9.74 4.97
N LYS A 107 27.57 -8.99 4.01
CA LYS A 107 28.96 -9.10 3.57
C LYS A 107 29.97 -8.41 4.52
N ARG A 108 29.51 -7.52 5.40
CA ARG A 108 30.39 -6.82 6.33
C ARG A 108 30.51 -7.60 7.64
N SER A 109 31.65 -8.32 7.81
CA SER A 109 31.94 -9.15 9.00
C SER A 109 32.20 -8.36 10.27
N ASN A 110 32.29 -7.03 10.25
CA ASN A 110 32.50 -6.19 11.42
C ASN A 110 31.25 -6.05 12.28
N SER A 111 31.35 -6.33 13.57
CA SER A 111 30.27 -6.37 14.57
C SER A 111 29.44 -5.07 14.65
N PHE A 112 30.02 -3.91 14.33
CA PHE A 112 29.36 -2.61 14.32
C PHE A 112 28.28 -2.46 13.24
N TYR A 113 28.29 -3.26 12.17
CA TYR A 113 27.33 -3.20 11.06
C TYR A 113 26.28 -4.31 11.10
N LYS A 114 26.40 -5.29 11.98
CA LYS A 114 25.45 -6.40 12.14
C LYS A 114 24.02 -5.96 12.52
N ASN A 115 23.83 -4.73 12.98
CA ASN A 115 22.56 -4.22 13.50
C ASN A 115 21.83 -3.26 12.56
N LYS A 116 22.25 -3.08 11.29
CA LYS A 116 21.46 -2.29 10.35
C LYS A 116 20.31 -3.15 9.79
N LYS A 117 19.22 -3.13 10.51
CA LYS A 117 17.96 -3.77 10.16
C LYS A 117 17.31 -3.00 8.99
N CYS A 118 16.71 -3.73 8.07
CA CYS A 118 15.80 -3.17 7.07
C CYS A 118 14.58 -4.07 6.94
N GLY A 119 13.47 -3.47 6.54
CA GLY A 119 12.19 -4.13 6.41
C GLY A 119 12.13 -5.10 5.22
N THR A 120 10.94 -5.53 4.89
CA THR A 120 10.64 -6.38 3.72
C THR A 120 9.63 -5.68 2.82
N VAL A 121 9.70 -5.96 1.52
CA VAL A 121 8.73 -5.48 0.53
C VAL A 121 8.13 -6.66 -0.20
N GLU A 122 6.82 -6.72 -0.27
CA GLU A 122 6.07 -7.71 -1.02
C GLU A 122 5.04 -7.00 -1.89
N LEU A 123 4.97 -7.37 -3.16
CA LEU A 123 4.03 -6.82 -4.13
C LEU A 123 3.09 -7.92 -4.61
N TYR A 124 1.81 -7.59 -4.73
CA TYR A 124 0.75 -8.51 -5.13
C TYR A 124 -0.13 -7.87 -6.21
N TYR A 125 -0.64 -8.69 -7.13
CA TYR A 125 -1.66 -8.33 -8.09
C TYR A 125 -2.97 -9.05 -7.77
N PHE A 126 -4.05 -8.29 -7.62
CA PHE A 126 -5.38 -8.77 -7.30
C PHE A 126 -6.33 -8.63 -8.49
N ASN A 127 -7.10 -9.68 -8.80
CA ASN A 127 -8.02 -9.69 -9.93
C ASN A 127 -9.41 -9.11 -9.60
N GLY A 128 -9.74 -8.94 -8.33
CA GLY A 128 -10.99 -8.33 -7.90
C GLY A 128 -10.99 -6.81 -8.07
N GLN A 129 -12.16 -6.21 -7.91
CA GLN A 129 -12.29 -4.75 -7.89
C GLN A 129 -12.35 -4.28 -6.44
N PRO A 130 -11.30 -3.66 -5.91
CA PRO A 130 -11.37 -3.05 -4.59
C PRO A 130 -12.38 -1.92 -4.57
N THR A 131 -13.35 -2.00 -3.65
CA THR A 131 -14.35 -0.94 -3.43
C THR A 131 -13.83 0.14 -2.48
N ASN A 132 -12.75 -0.16 -1.76
CA ASN A 132 -12.07 0.72 -0.84
C ASN A 132 -10.57 0.68 -1.08
N SER A 133 -9.89 1.81 -0.85
CA SER A 133 -8.46 1.77 -0.57
C SER A 133 -8.27 1.55 0.93
N LEU A 134 -7.39 0.60 1.27
CA LEU A 134 -7.12 0.21 2.65
C LEU A 134 -5.64 0.45 2.95
N TYR A 135 -5.37 1.16 4.05
CA TYR A 135 -4.01 1.41 4.51
C TYR A 135 -3.91 0.99 5.97
N ARG A 136 -3.25 -0.13 6.23
CA ARG A 136 -2.89 -0.53 7.58
C ARG A 136 -1.51 -0.01 7.91
N ILE A 137 -1.37 0.61 9.07
CA ILE A 137 -0.10 1.07 9.63
C ILE A 137 -0.08 0.61 11.08
N ASP A 138 0.67 -0.45 11.35
CA ASP A 138 0.70 -1.14 12.65
C ASP A 138 -0.69 -1.48 13.19
N ASN A 139 -1.13 -0.76 14.22
CA ASN A 139 -2.41 -0.94 14.90
C ASN A 139 -3.50 0.02 14.42
N LYS A 140 -3.22 0.83 13.40
CA LYS A 140 -4.19 1.72 12.75
C LYS A 140 -4.58 1.20 11.38
N LEU A 141 -5.80 1.48 10.96
CA LEU A 141 -6.31 1.14 9.64
C LEU A 141 -7.15 2.29 9.10
N ILE A 142 -6.75 2.79 7.93
CA ILE A 142 -7.42 3.86 7.20
C ILE A 142 -8.21 3.23 6.08
N VAL A 143 -9.50 3.54 6.00
CA VAL A 143 -10.42 3.08 4.96
C VAL A 143 -10.88 4.28 4.17
N VAL A 144 -10.60 4.27 2.87
CA VAL A 144 -11.02 5.33 1.95
C VAL A 144 -12.01 4.72 0.94
N ASN A 145 -13.22 5.23 0.91
CA ASN A 145 -14.23 4.74 -0.02
C ASN A 145 -13.90 5.16 -1.45
N CYS A 146 -13.89 4.21 -2.38
CA CYS A 146 -13.76 4.52 -3.79
C CYS A 146 -15.03 5.21 -4.30
N LYS A 147 -14.88 6.23 -5.16
CA LYS A 147 -16.01 6.87 -5.82
C LYS A 147 -16.54 6.01 -6.94
N SER A 148 -17.86 5.89 -6.99
CA SER A 148 -18.57 5.29 -8.13
C SER A 148 -18.83 6.27 -9.28
N SER A 149 -18.73 7.59 -9.02
CA SER A 149 -18.93 8.60 -10.06
C SER A 149 -17.64 8.90 -10.81
N LYS A 150 -17.77 9.36 -12.07
CA LYS A 150 -16.62 9.78 -12.90
C LYS A 150 -15.97 11.08 -12.42
N GLU A 151 -16.63 11.84 -11.56
CA GLU A 151 -16.11 13.09 -11.06
C GLU A 151 -14.81 12.89 -10.28
N LYS A 152 -13.77 13.55 -10.73
CA LYS A 152 -12.54 13.69 -9.94
C LYS A 152 -12.84 14.59 -8.75
N SER A 153 -12.63 14.10 -7.55
CA SER A 153 -12.81 14.89 -6.33
C SER A 153 -11.64 14.68 -5.39
N VAL A 154 -11.20 15.77 -4.82
CA VAL A 154 -10.25 15.76 -3.69
C VAL A 154 -10.95 15.40 -2.37
N PHE A 155 -12.30 15.46 -2.36
CA PHE A 155 -13.12 15.11 -1.21
C PHE A 155 -13.45 13.63 -1.27
N LEU A 156 -12.63 12.83 -0.60
CA LEU A 156 -12.83 11.39 -0.41
C LEU A 156 -13.08 11.13 1.06
N PRO A 157 -14.27 10.64 1.42
CA PRO A 157 -14.55 10.29 2.80
C PRO A 157 -13.64 9.13 3.24
N TYR A 158 -13.10 9.28 4.43
CA TYR A 158 -12.29 8.23 5.03
C TYR A 158 -12.62 8.05 6.51
N THR A 159 -12.29 6.89 7.01
CA THR A 159 -12.37 6.54 8.42
C THR A 159 -11.04 5.97 8.88
N ILE A 160 -10.67 6.26 10.13
CA ILE A 160 -9.50 5.66 10.77
C ILE A 160 -9.98 4.84 11.96
N TYR A 161 -9.55 3.58 11.96
CA TYR A 161 -9.81 2.63 13.04
C TYR A 161 -8.50 2.27 13.74
N GLN A 162 -8.56 2.15 15.06
CA GLN A 162 -7.47 1.63 15.86
C GLN A 162 -7.83 0.27 16.43
N ASN A 163 -6.85 -0.62 16.49
CA ASN A 163 -7.00 -1.92 17.13
C ASN A 163 -7.31 -1.74 18.62
N ASN A 164 -8.42 -2.27 19.07
CA ASN A 164 -8.88 -2.22 20.46
C ASN A 164 -9.25 -3.62 20.98
N GLY A 165 -8.62 -4.66 20.47
CA GLY A 165 -8.87 -6.05 20.86
C GLY A 165 -9.39 -6.92 19.73
N GLU A 166 -10.03 -8.04 20.09
CA GLU A 166 -10.43 -9.07 19.11
C GLU A 166 -11.68 -8.74 18.29
N LYS A 167 -12.49 -7.81 18.76
CA LYS A 167 -13.74 -7.41 18.10
C LYS A 167 -13.61 -5.96 17.60
N GLY A 168 -14.27 -5.65 16.49
CA GLY A 168 -14.35 -4.29 15.96
C GLY A 168 -13.93 -4.16 14.50
N LEU A 169 -14.19 -2.99 13.92
CA LEU A 169 -14.02 -2.73 12.49
C LEU A 169 -12.56 -2.85 12.04
N TYR A 170 -11.59 -2.52 12.89
CA TYR A 170 -10.18 -2.77 12.57
C TYR A 170 -9.92 -4.24 12.21
N LYS A 171 -10.45 -5.18 13.01
CA LYS A 171 -10.26 -6.62 12.76
C LYS A 171 -11.01 -7.10 11.52
N ILE A 172 -12.18 -6.53 11.25
CA ILE A 172 -12.95 -6.87 10.05
C ILE A 172 -12.17 -6.47 8.80
N TYR A 173 -11.67 -5.24 8.73
CA TYR A 173 -10.88 -4.78 7.59
C TYR A 173 -9.49 -5.44 7.51
N LEU A 174 -8.89 -5.81 8.65
CA LEU A 174 -7.66 -6.60 8.64
C LEU A 174 -7.89 -7.98 8.01
N LYS A 175 -9.00 -8.65 8.34
CA LYS A 175 -9.37 -9.91 7.69
C LYS A 175 -9.62 -9.74 6.20
N GLU A 176 -10.21 -8.64 5.79
CA GLU A 176 -10.40 -8.30 4.37
C GLU A 176 -9.05 -8.15 3.65
N ILE A 177 -8.09 -7.40 4.23
CA ILE A 177 -6.73 -7.28 3.68
C ILE A 177 -6.08 -8.66 3.54
N GLU A 178 -6.16 -9.52 4.57
CA GLU A 178 -5.57 -10.86 4.52
C GLU A 178 -6.25 -11.75 3.47
N ALA A 179 -7.58 -11.67 3.32
CA ALA A 179 -8.31 -12.40 2.28
C ALA A 179 -7.90 -11.96 0.87
N ILE A 180 -7.82 -10.65 0.64
CA ILE A 180 -7.35 -10.08 -0.64
C ILE A 180 -5.94 -10.57 -0.96
N ILE A 181 -5.02 -10.58 0.02
CA ILE A 181 -3.64 -11.04 -0.18
C ILE A 181 -3.59 -12.55 -0.47
N GLN A 182 -4.44 -13.35 0.16
CA GLN A 182 -4.52 -14.79 -0.11
C GLN A 182 -5.01 -15.09 -1.53
N GLU A 183 -5.93 -14.29 -2.06
CA GLU A 183 -6.43 -14.43 -3.44
C GLU A 183 -5.50 -13.81 -4.48
N ALA A 184 -4.67 -12.86 -4.07
CA ALA A 184 -3.78 -12.13 -4.95
C ALA A 184 -2.57 -12.97 -5.38
N LYS A 185 -2.09 -12.71 -6.60
CA LYS A 185 -0.85 -13.30 -7.10
C LYS A 185 0.35 -12.49 -6.61
N LYS A 186 1.23 -13.12 -5.85
CA LYS A 186 2.51 -12.50 -5.47
C LYS A 186 3.36 -12.28 -6.73
N VAL A 187 3.89 -11.06 -6.88
CA VAL A 187 4.81 -10.71 -7.97
C VAL A 187 6.18 -11.27 -7.62
N GLU A 188 6.71 -12.13 -8.50
CA GLU A 188 8.07 -12.63 -8.34
C GLU A 188 9.08 -11.55 -8.71
N LEU A 189 9.79 -11.06 -7.70
CA LEU A 189 10.86 -10.07 -7.83
C LEU A 189 12.19 -10.83 -7.71
N LYS A 190 12.82 -11.09 -8.87
CA LYS A 190 14.12 -11.82 -8.98
C LYS A 190 15.28 -10.84 -9.07
#